data_45aa8264a90e0873c4595249877075d1
#
_entry.id   45aa8264a90e0873c4595249877075d1
#
_cell.length_a   1.000
_cell.length_b   1.000
_cell.length_c   1.000
_cell.angle_alpha   90.00
_cell.angle_beta   90.00
_cell.angle_gamma   90.00
#
_symmetry.space_group_name_H-M   'P 1'
#
loop_
_entity.id
_entity.type
_entity.pdbx_description
1 polymer ?
#
loop_
_entity_poly.entity_id
_entity_poly.type
_entity_poly.pdbx_seq_one_letter_code
_entity_poly.pdbx_strand_id
1 'polypeptide(L)'
;MKTSEKLLTKLMVFEGLKLKAYRDAAGVLTIGYGHTGKDVREGDRISPYWAKELLVKDIEAVERAVDALGVARTPGQLDALVSLAFNIGVGRLNRSTLLKSIRDGGSKQQIKKEFKRWVYAGGKRLKGLELRREWEAKRFFE
;
A
#
# COMPACT_ATOMS: atom_id res chain seq x y z
N MET A 1 -10.70 9.88 -9.15
CA MET A 1 -11.26 8.79 -8.32
C MET A 1 -10.56 8.79 -6.98
N LYS A 2 -11.25 8.41 -5.92
CA LYS A 2 -10.68 8.41 -4.57
C LYS A 2 -10.77 7.03 -3.94
N THR A 3 -9.80 6.73 -3.06
CA THR A 3 -9.82 5.53 -2.24
C THR A 3 -10.91 5.60 -1.18
N SER A 4 -11.32 4.43 -0.67
CA SER A 4 -12.41 4.31 0.30
C SER A 4 -11.92 4.25 1.74
N GLU A 5 -12.87 4.35 2.69
CA GLU A 5 -12.62 4.12 4.10
C GLU A 5 -12.15 2.69 4.38
N LYS A 6 -12.56 1.72 3.57
CA LYS A 6 -12.08 0.32 3.68
C LYS A 6 -10.57 0.24 3.53
N LEU A 7 -9.99 1.00 2.60
CA LEU A 7 -8.54 1.03 2.42
C LEU A 7 -7.86 1.64 3.64
N LEU A 8 -8.35 2.79 4.11
CA LEU A 8 -7.77 3.45 5.27
C LEU A 8 -7.73 2.50 6.48
N THR A 9 -8.85 1.87 6.78
CA THR A 9 -8.94 0.91 7.89
C THR A 9 -7.97 -0.25 7.72
N LYS A 10 -7.87 -0.80 6.51
CA LYS A 10 -6.95 -1.91 6.25
C LYS A 10 -5.49 -1.51 6.34
N LEU A 11 -5.13 -0.34 5.84
CA LEU A 11 -3.73 0.12 5.95
C LEU A 11 -3.34 0.36 7.40
N MET A 12 -4.25 0.85 8.24
CA MET A 12 -3.99 0.98 9.68
C MET A 12 -3.61 -0.37 10.30
N VAL A 13 -4.29 -1.45 9.88
CA VAL A 13 -3.99 -2.81 10.35
C VAL A 13 -2.67 -3.32 9.75
N PHE A 14 -2.51 -3.19 8.45
CA PHE A 14 -1.32 -3.72 7.77
C PHE A 14 -0.03 -3.04 8.19
N GLU A 15 -0.04 -1.71 8.34
CA GLU A 15 1.16 -0.93 8.69
C GLU A 15 1.46 -0.97 10.19
N GLY A 16 0.43 -1.08 11.03
CA GLY A 16 0.58 -1.01 12.49
C GLY A 16 0.92 0.40 12.97
N LEU A 17 0.69 0.66 14.26
CA LEU A 17 0.86 1.98 14.85
C LEU A 17 2.08 2.03 15.78
N LYS A 18 2.97 3.00 15.52
CA LYS A 18 4.09 3.33 16.40
C LYS A 18 4.01 4.82 16.76
N LEU A 19 3.81 5.12 18.03
CA LEU A 19 3.68 6.51 18.50
C LEU A 19 5.02 7.20 18.73
N LYS A 20 6.12 6.46 18.70
CA LYS A 20 7.47 7.00 18.81
C LYS A 20 8.26 6.65 17.56
N ALA A 21 9.05 7.61 17.07
CA ALA A 21 9.91 7.39 15.92
C ALA A 21 10.89 6.23 16.18
N TYR A 22 11.06 5.38 15.17
CA TYR A 22 11.96 4.25 15.21
C TYR A 22 12.64 4.08 13.85
N ARG A 23 13.70 3.31 13.81
CA ARG A 23 14.34 2.96 12.53
C ARG A 23 13.81 1.59 12.09
N ASP A 24 13.37 1.54 10.83
CA ASP A 24 12.90 0.29 10.23
C ASP A 24 14.09 -0.63 9.90
N ALA A 25 13.80 -1.78 9.27
CA ALA A 25 14.82 -2.77 8.92
C ALA A 25 15.90 -2.20 7.98
N ALA A 26 15.58 -1.18 7.19
CA ALA A 26 16.52 -0.50 6.29
C ALA A 26 17.21 0.72 6.96
N GLY A 27 16.95 0.98 8.24
CA GLY A 27 17.52 2.11 8.97
C GLY A 27 16.82 3.43 8.74
N VAL A 28 15.64 3.44 8.13
CA VAL A 28 14.87 4.66 7.83
C VAL A 28 14.02 5.07 9.03
N LEU A 29 14.13 6.33 9.46
CA LEU A 29 13.30 6.87 10.53
C LEU A 29 11.83 6.88 10.13
N THR A 30 10.99 6.26 10.96
CA THR A 30 9.59 5.96 10.68
C THR A 30 8.75 6.29 11.90
N ILE A 31 7.52 6.76 11.70
CA ILE A 31 6.58 7.06 12.80
C ILE A 31 5.14 6.81 12.34
N GLY A 32 4.24 6.62 13.29
CA GLY A 32 2.81 6.45 13.02
C GLY A 32 2.52 5.15 12.30
N TYR A 33 1.81 5.21 11.20
CA TYR A 33 1.49 4.06 10.34
C TYR A 33 2.47 3.97 9.17
N GLY A 34 3.74 3.81 9.50
CA GLY A 34 4.76 3.65 8.47
C GLY A 34 5.19 4.95 7.78
N HIS A 35 4.88 6.11 8.37
CA HIS A 35 5.25 7.39 7.78
C HIS A 35 6.76 7.63 7.85
N THR A 36 7.37 7.97 6.72
CA THR A 36 8.78 8.33 6.60
C THR A 36 8.89 9.70 5.93
N GLY A 37 10.05 10.32 6.04
CA GLY A 37 10.29 11.60 5.38
C GLY A 37 11.22 12.47 6.21
N LYS A 38 11.56 13.63 5.66
CA LYS A 38 12.47 14.60 6.30
C LYS A 38 11.87 15.23 7.55
N ASP A 39 10.55 15.12 7.73
CA ASP A 39 9.82 15.64 8.89
C ASP A 39 9.88 14.69 10.08
N VAL A 40 10.42 13.47 9.93
CA VAL A 40 10.56 12.52 11.03
C VAL A 40 11.97 12.64 11.61
N ARG A 41 12.06 12.89 12.93
CA ARG A 41 13.32 13.04 13.65
C ARG A 41 13.41 12.04 14.79
N GLU A 42 14.64 11.68 15.17
CA GLU A 42 14.85 10.84 16.34
C GLU A 42 14.22 11.44 17.58
N GLY A 43 13.56 10.58 18.38
CA GLY A 43 12.88 11.01 19.61
C GLY A 43 11.50 11.57 19.40
N ASP A 44 11.04 11.77 18.15
CA ASP A 44 9.69 12.27 17.88
C ASP A 44 8.64 11.35 18.45
N ARG A 45 7.58 11.98 18.96
CA ARG A 45 6.37 11.30 19.43
C ARG A 45 5.15 11.93 18.76
N ILE A 46 4.13 11.11 18.52
CA ILE A 46 2.92 11.53 17.84
C ILE A 46 1.70 10.92 18.54
N SER A 47 0.57 11.61 18.49
CA SER A 47 -0.69 11.06 18.97
C SER A 47 -1.31 10.12 17.93
N PRO A 48 -2.24 9.22 18.33
CA PRO A 48 -2.99 8.41 17.38
C PRO A 48 -3.73 9.24 16.33
N TYR A 49 -4.27 10.39 16.73
CA TYR A 49 -4.95 11.32 15.82
C TYR A 49 -3.99 11.78 14.69
N TRP A 50 -2.82 12.28 15.06
CA TRP A 50 -1.86 12.78 14.07
C TRP A 50 -1.25 11.66 13.24
N ALA A 51 -1.10 10.47 13.81
CA ALA A 51 -0.67 9.29 13.05
C ALA A 51 -1.65 8.98 11.93
N LYS A 52 -2.95 9.04 12.20
CA LYS A 52 -3.99 8.83 11.20
C LYS A 52 -3.98 9.93 10.14
N GLU A 53 -3.80 11.19 10.56
CA GLU A 53 -3.70 12.33 9.62
C GLU A 53 -2.52 12.19 8.67
N LEU A 54 -1.36 11.75 9.17
CA LEU A 54 -0.21 11.46 8.32
C LEU A 54 -0.50 10.34 7.33
N LEU A 55 -1.18 9.28 7.78
CA LEU A 55 -1.55 8.17 6.90
C LEU A 55 -2.48 8.63 5.78
N VAL A 56 -3.47 9.47 6.10
CA VAL A 56 -4.38 10.03 5.09
C VAL A 56 -3.60 10.80 4.03
N LYS A 57 -2.65 11.63 4.44
CA LYS A 57 -1.80 12.38 3.50
C LYS A 57 -0.93 11.46 2.65
N ASP A 58 -0.35 10.43 3.26
CA ASP A 58 0.49 9.47 2.55
C ASP A 58 -0.34 8.69 1.53
N ILE A 59 -1.57 8.30 1.89
CA ILE A 59 -2.50 7.64 0.97
C ILE A 59 -2.83 8.57 -0.21
N GLU A 60 -3.14 9.83 0.05
CA GLU A 60 -3.47 10.79 -1.00
C GLU A 60 -2.35 10.93 -2.03
N ALA A 61 -1.10 10.96 -1.59
CA ALA A 61 0.05 11.05 -2.49
C ALA A 61 0.15 9.82 -3.40
N VAL A 62 0.02 8.62 -2.82
CA VAL A 62 0.05 7.37 -3.59
C VAL A 62 -1.18 7.27 -4.50
N GLU A 63 -2.35 7.65 -4.00
CA GLU A 63 -3.61 7.65 -4.78
C GLU A 63 -3.46 8.50 -6.05
N ARG A 64 -2.92 9.71 -5.95
CA ARG A 64 -2.72 10.57 -7.13
C ARG A 64 -1.80 9.89 -8.15
N ALA A 65 -0.72 9.29 -7.69
CA ALA A 65 0.23 8.63 -8.58
C ALA A 65 -0.36 7.38 -9.25
N VAL A 66 -1.14 6.59 -8.51
CA VAL A 66 -1.79 5.38 -9.05
C VAL A 66 -2.94 5.75 -9.99
N ASP A 67 -3.75 6.74 -9.61
CA ASP A 67 -4.86 7.21 -10.46
C ASP A 67 -4.33 7.73 -11.81
N ALA A 68 -3.18 8.39 -11.81
CA ALA A 68 -2.54 8.88 -13.02
C ALA A 68 -2.12 7.76 -13.99
N LEU A 69 -1.99 6.51 -13.52
CA LEU A 69 -1.71 5.37 -14.40
C LEU A 69 -2.91 5.00 -15.28
N GLY A 70 -4.10 5.47 -14.94
CA GLY A 70 -5.30 5.35 -15.78
C GLY A 70 -5.88 3.95 -15.90
N VAL A 71 -5.57 3.04 -14.96
CA VAL A 71 -6.01 1.63 -15.05
C VAL A 71 -7.16 1.28 -14.10
N ALA A 72 -7.35 2.03 -13.01
CA ALA A 72 -8.43 1.77 -12.07
C ALA A 72 -9.76 2.29 -12.61
N ARG A 73 -10.78 1.44 -12.58
CA ARG A 73 -12.13 1.74 -13.09
C ARG A 73 -13.17 1.82 -11.98
N THR A 74 -12.88 1.28 -10.81
CA THR A 74 -13.80 1.26 -9.66
C THR A 74 -13.04 1.63 -8.39
N PRO A 75 -13.75 2.05 -7.33
CA PRO A 75 -13.09 2.28 -6.03
C PRO A 75 -12.35 1.07 -5.50
N GLY A 76 -12.89 -0.14 -5.70
CA GLY A 76 -12.22 -1.37 -5.28
C GLY A 76 -10.90 -1.61 -6.00
N GLN A 77 -10.87 -1.35 -7.29
CA GLN A 77 -9.64 -1.44 -8.08
C GLN A 77 -8.61 -0.43 -7.61
N LEU A 78 -9.02 0.81 -7.39
CA LEU A 78 -8.13 1.84 -6.89
C LEU A 78 -7.59 1.49 -5.50
N ASP A 79 -8.45 1.06 -4.58
CA ASP A 79 -8.05 0.64 -3.24
C ASP A 79 -6.97 -0.45 -3.29
N ALA A 80 -7.19 -1.48 -4.09
CA ALA A 80 -6.26 -2.60 -4.21
C ALA A 80 -4.89 -2.16 -4.74
N LEU A 81 -4.90 -1.35 -5.80
CA LEU A 81 -3.66 -0.88 -6.42
C LEU A 81 -2.92 0.12 -5.53
N VAL A 82 -3.64 0.98 -4.82
CA VAL A 82 -3.02 1.91 -3.86
C VAL A 82 -2.41 1.14 -2.70
N SER A 83 -3.09 0.13 -2.15
CA SER A 83 -2.54 -0.71 -1.09
C SER A 83 -1.24 -1.38 -1.53
N LEU A 84 -1.22 -1.96 -2.73
CA LEU A 84 -0.02 -2.59 -3.26
C LEU A 84 1.10 -1.57 -3.46
N ALA A 85 0.80 -0.44 -4.12
CA ALA A 85 1.78 0.61 -4.38
C ALA A 85 2.32 1.23 -3.09
N PHE A 86 1.48 1.36 -2.06
CA PHE A 86 1.91 1.85 -0.75
C PHE A 86 3.00 0.95 -0.15
N ASN A 87 2.94 -0.34 -0.42
CA ASN A 87 3.90 -1.33 0.08
C ASN A 87 5.13 -1.49 -0.83
N ILE A 88 4.95 -1.63 -2.14
CA ILE A 88 6.05 -1.93 -3.07
C ILE A 88 6.59 -0.72 -3.82
N GLY A 89 5.89 0.39 -3.80
CA GLY A 89 6.21 1.60 -4.54
C GLY A 89 5.51 1.69 -5.89
N VAL A 90 5.17 2.91 -6.30
CA VAL A 90 4.46 3.17 -7.56
C VAL A 90 5.31 2.75 -8.77
N GLY A 91 6.62 2.96 -8.70
CA GLY A 91 7.52 2.58 -9.79
C GLY A 91 7.49 1.08 -10.09
N ARG A 92 7.54 0.24 -9.05
CA ARG A 92 7.44 -1.21 -9.22
C ARG A 92 6.08 -1.63 -9.74
N LEU A 93 5.01 -1.02 -9.22
CA LEU A 93 3.67 -1.26 -9.73
C LEU A 93 3.59 -0.94 -11.21
N ASN A 94 4.10 0.21 -11.63
CA ASN A 94 4.05 0.64 -13.03
C ASN A 94 4.76 -0.33 -13.97
N ARG A 95 5.83 -0.97 -13.51
CA ARG A 95 6.61 -1.94 -14.29
C ARG A 95 6.16 -3.39 -14.11
N SER A 96 5.10 -3.62 -13.32
CA SER A 96 4.68 -4.98 -12.96
C SER A 96 3.93 -5.69 -14.09
N THR A 97 4.02 -7.01 -14.08
CA THR A 97 3.17 -7.85 -14.93
C THR A 97 1.71 -7.70 -14.56
N LEU A 98 1.41 -7.41 -13.28
CA LEU A 98 0.05 -7.12 -12.84
C LEU A 98 -0.56 -5.97 -13.65
N LEU A 99 0.16 -4.85 -13.74
CA LEU A 99 -0.36 -3.68 -14.44
C LEU A 99 -0.57 -3.96 -15.92
N LYS A 100 0.39 -4.66 -16.54
CA LYS A 100 0.26 -5.10 -17.92
C LYS A 100 -0.97 -5.99 -18.11
N SER A 101 -1.20 -6.97 -17.23
CA SER A 101 -2.37 -7.85 -17.28
C SER A 101 -3.69 -7.08 -17.17
N ILE A 102 -3.74 -6.08 -16.30
CA ILE A 102 -4.93 -5.22 -16.17
C ILE A 102 -5.18 -4.47 -17.48
N ARG A 103 -4.15 -3.85 -18.05
CA ARG A 103 -4.26 -3.09 -19.30
C ARG A 103 -4.69 -3.97 -20.48
N ASP A 104 -4.20 -5.21 -20.51
CA ASP A 104 -4.48 -6.15 -21.59
C ASP A 104 -5.82 -6.89 -21.41
N GLY A 105 -6.59 -6.59 -20.36
CA GLY A 105 -7.87 -7.25 -20.10
C GLY A 105 -7.73 -8.68 -19.60
N GLY A 106 -6.70 -8.97 -18.83
CA GLY A 106 -6.45 -10.30 -18.28
C GLY A 106 -7.61 -10.85 -17.46
N SER A 107 -7.68 -12.17 -17.32
CA SER A 107 -8.73 -12.84 -16.56
C SER A 107 -8.63 -12.50 -15.06
N LYS A 108 -9.76 -12.69 -14.37
CA LYS A 108 -9.80 -12.51 -12.90
C LYS A 108 -8.75 -13.38 -12.21
N GLN A 109 -8.62 -14.64 -12.62
CA GLN A 109 -7.63 -15.56 -12.06
C GLN A 109 -6.20 -15.07 -12.28
N GLN A 110 -5.89 -14.60 -13.48
CA GLN A 110 -4.57 -14.10 -13.82
C GLN A 110 -4.23 -12.86 -13.00
N ILE A 111 -5.14 -11.91 -12.90
CA ILE A 111 -4.93 -10.68 -12.13
C ILE A 111 -4.71 -11.00 -10.65
N LYS A 112 -5.54 -11.88 -10.07
CA LYS A 112 -5.36 -12.32 -8.67
C LYS A 112 -4.01 -12.97 -8.45
N LYS A 113 -3.57 -13.83 -9.37
CA LYS A 113 -2.28 -14.49 -9.31
C LYS A 113 -1.13 -13.48 -9.30
N GLU A 114 -1.24 -12.43 -10.11
CA GLU A 114 -0.21 -11.40 -10.19
C GLU A 114 -0.10 -10.58 -8.91
N PHE A 115 -1.21 -10.28 -8.24
CA PHE A 115 -1.16 -9.68 -6.90
C PHE A 115 -0.35 -10.55 -5.94
N LYS A 116 -0.62 -11.85 -5.94
CA LYS A 116 -0.04 -12.80 -4.98
C LYS A 116 1.44 -13.10 -5.19
N ARG A 117 2.06 -12.57 -6.23
CA ARG A 117 3.50 -12.71 -6.43
C ARG A 117 4.32 -11.83 -5.47
N TRP A 118 3.72 -10.78 -4.91
CA TRP A 118 4.41 -9.79 -4.08
C TRP A 118 4.37 -10.17 -2.59
N VAL A 119 4.95 -11.31 -2.27
CA VAL A 119 4.90 -11.90 -0.91
C VAL A 119 6.27 -12.11 -0.29
N TYR A 120 7.33 -11.62 -0.91
CA TYR A 120 8.69 -11.76 -0.41
C TYR A 120 9.25 -10.43 0.09
N ALA A 121 10.01 -10.49 1.20
CA ALA A 121 10.82 -9.38 1.68
C ALA A 121 12.14 -9.95 2.21
N GLY A 122 13.26 -9.34 1.80
CA GLY A 122 14.59 -9.84 2.16
C GLY A 122 14.83 -11.28 1.72
N GLY A 123 14.22 -11.69 0.60
CA GLY A 123 14.33 -13.04 0.06
C GLY A 123 13.47 -14.09 0.77
N LYS A 124 12.65 -13.68 1.75
CA LYS A 124 11.80 -14.61 2.51
C LYS A 124 10.32 -14.34 2.20
N ARG A 125 9.56 -15.43 2.10
CA ARG A 125 8.10 -15.35 1.99
C ARG A 125 7.52 -15.03 3.37
N LEU A 126 6.69 -13.97 3.45
CA LEU A 126 6.13 -13.51 4.72
C LEU A 126 4.62 -13.70 4.74
N LYS A 127 4.12 -14.28 5.84
CA LYS A 127 2.69 -14.53 6.03
C LYS A 127 1.87 -13.24 6.00
N GLY A 128 2.38 -12.17 6.60
CA GLY A 128 1.71 -10.88 6.58
C GLY A 128 1.52 -10.34 5.17
N LEU A 129 2.50 -10.53 4.29
CA LEU A 129 2.41 -10.12 2.90
C LEU A 129 1.41 -10.99 2.13
N GLU A 130 1.36 -12.29 2.43
CA GLU A 130 0.36 -13.17 1.81
C GLU A 130 -1.06 -12.71 2.13
N LEU A 131 -1.34 -12.40 3.40
CA LEU A 131 -2.65 -11.91 3.85
C LEU A 131 -3.01 -10.59 3.18
N ARG A 132 -2.03 -9.69 3.08
CA ARG A 132 -2.22 -8.40 2.43
C ARG A 132 -2.57 -8.55 0.96
N ARG A 133 -1.84 -9.40 0.23
CA ARG A 133 -2.10 -9.66 -1.21
C ARG A 133 -3.45 -10.34 -1.42
N GLU A 134 -3.86 -11.21 -0.52
CA GLU A 134 -5.19 -11.84 -0.59
C GLU A 134 -6.30 -10.79 -0.47
N TRP A 135 -6.18 -9.88 0.48
CA TRP A 135 -7.15 -8.80 0.62
C TRP A 135 -7.20 -7.91 -0.63
N GLU A 136 -6.04 -7.52 -1.14
CA GLU A 136 -5.94 -6.67 -2.34
C GLU A 136 -6.57 -7.35 -3.55
N ALA A 137 -6.23 -8.62 -3.79
CA ALA A 137 -6.77 -9.38 -4.91
C ALA A 137 -8.30 -9.49 -4.84
N LYS A 138 -8.84 -9.71 -3.65
CA LYS A 138 -10.29 -9.76 -3.44
C LYS A 138 -10.92 -8.38 -3.63
N ARG A 139 -10.34 -7.34 -3.03
CA ARG A 139 -10.86 -5.97 -3.11
C ARG A 139 -10.91 -5.46 -4.54
N PHE A 140 -9.96 -5.84 -5.37
CA PHE A 140 -9.91 -5.42 -6.78
C PHE A 140 -11.20 -5.77 -7.53
N PHE A 141 -11.84 -6.85 -7.17
CA PHE A 141 -13.04 -7.35 -7.84
C PHE A 141 -14.35 -7.09 -7.07
N GLU A 142 -14.30 -6.26 -6.05
CA GLU A 142 -15.50 -5.81 -5.32
C GLU A 142 -16.15 -4.58 -5.94
#